data_8a087e93fe5b45551e5060966121b910
#
_entry.id   8a087e93fe5b45551e5060966121b910
#
_cell.length_a   1.000
_cell.length_b   1.000
_cell.length_c   1.000
_cell.angle_alpha   90.00
_cell.angle_beta   90.00
_cell.angle_gamma   90.00
#
_symmetry.space_group_name_H-M   'P 1'
#
loop_
_entity.id
_entity.type
_entity.pdbx_description
1 polymer ?
#
loop_
_entity_poly.entity_id
_entity_poly.type
_entity_poly.pdbx_seq_one_letter_code
_entity_poly.pdbx_strand_id
1 'polypeptide(L)'
;MQKKNWLLEEDREYYQYAMEVRLEEILTIATVFFVIICMRQFVNGLTFLVSFLTLRKRTGGFHMKTFEACYMATVGTFVAVIFVAKYVHTYSKIGFICTCIASVYVVVIGTVNNPDIDMNNSELSVSKKCARIVLTVELLIVIVGMRTVSYTHL
;
A
#
# COMPACT_ATOMS: atom_id res chain seq x y z
N MET A 1 -46.64 14.34 5.97
CA MET A 1 -45.58 13.61 6.71
C MET A 1 -45.17 12.35 5.97
N GLN A 2 -44.42 12.48 4.86
CA GLN A 2 -43.88 11.37 4.09
C GLN A 2 -42.60 11.83 3.44
N LYS A 3 -41.48 11.71 4.18
CA LYS A 3 -40.13 11.90 3.64
C LYS A 3 -39.15 11.18 4.56
N LYS A 4 -39.10 9.86 4.51
CA LYS A 4 -38.01 9.13 5.18
C LYS A 4 -37.83 7.68 4.68
N ASN A 5 -37.89 7.50 3.37
CA ASN A 5 -37.29 6.31 2.74
C ASN A 5 -36.24 6.81 1.74
N TRP A 6 -35.13 7.33 2.27
CA TRP A 6 -34.14 8.09 1.51
C TRP A 6 -32.98 7.26 1.00
N LEU A 7 -32.93 6.01 1.38
CA LEU A 7 -31.93 5.09 0.87
C LEU A 7 -32.71 3.92 0.28
N LEU A 8 -32.64 3.77 -1.03
CA LEU A 8 -32.96 2.52 -1.70
C LEU A 8 -32.10 1.42 -1.06
N GLU A 9 -32.53 0.19 -1.03
CA GLU A 9 -31.76 -0.90 -0.42
C GLU A 9 -30.36 -1.02 -1.03
N GLU A 10 -30.22 -0.77 -2.35
CA GLU A 10 -28.92 -0.67 -3.05
C GLU A 10 -28.01 0.42 -2.48
N ASP A 11 -28.51 1.59 -2.17
CA ASP A 11 -27.72 2.66 -1.54
C ASP A 11 -27.27 2.26 -0.15
N ARG A 12 -28.08 1.53 0.59
CA ARG A 12 -27.77 1.05 1.95
C ARG A 12 -26.63 0.02 1.92
N GLU A 13 -26.64 -0.94 1.02
CA GLU A 13 -25.58 -1.92 0.84
C GLU A 13 -24.27 -1.25 0.44
N TYR A 14 -24.32 -0.29 -0.46
CA TYR A 14 -23.15 0.51 -0.86
C TYR A 14 -22.55 1.30 0.31
N TYR A 15 -23.37 1.95 1.12
CA TYR A 15 -22.88 2.68 2.30
C TYR A 15 -22.33 1.76 3.38
N GLN A 16 -22.94 0.60 3.60
CA GLN A 16 -22.42 -0.40 4.53
C GLN A 16 -21.05 -0.88 4.09
N TYR A 17 -20.90 -1.28 2.84
CA TYR A 17 -19.61 -1.68 2.27
C TYR A 17 -18.56 -0.57 2.36
N ALA A 18 -18.91 0.66 2.00
CA ALA A 18 -18.00 1.80 2.10
C ALA A 18 -17.55 2.07 3.55
N MET A 19 -18.45 1.91 4.53
CA MET A 19 -18.10 2.05 5.95
C MET A 19 -17.19 0.91 6.44
N GLU A 20 -17.46 -0.32 6.04
CA GLU A 20 -16.62 -1.48 6.38
C GLU A 20 -15.19 -1.30 5.86
N VAL A 21 -15.04 -0.90 4.60
CA VAL A 21 -13.72 -0.61 3.99
C VAL A 21 -12.99 0.52 4.73
N ARG A 22 -13.70 1.56 5.16
CA ARG A 22 -13.10 2.66 5.92
C ARG A 22 -12.66 2.23 7.32
N LEU A 23 -13.47 1.44 8.00
CA LEU A 23 -13.12 0.88 9.31
C LEU A 23 -11.90 -0.03 9.20
N GLU A 24 -11.83 -0.86 8.15
CA GLU A 24 -10.67 -1.69 7.87
C GLU A 24 -9.40 -0.85 7.69
N GLU A 25 -9.48 0.22 6.88
CA GLU A 25 -8.35 1.11 6.63
C GLU A 25 -7.84 1.73 7.94
N ILE A 26 -8.76 2.26 8.77
CA ILE A 26 -8.43 2.88 10.05
C ILE A 26 -7.82 1.86 11.02
N LEU A 27 -8.43 0.69 11.15
CA LEU A 27 -7.95 -0.37 12.04
C LEU A 27 -6.55 -0.86 11.61
N THR A 28 -6.34 -1.04 10.32
CA THR A 28 -5.06 -1.45 9.75
C THR A 28 -3.98 -0.40 10.03
N ILE A 29 -4.26 0.88 9.78
CA ILE A 29 -3.33 1.98 10.04
C ILE A 29 -3.00 2.06 11.54
N ALA A 30 -4.00 1.96 12.42
CA ALA A 30 -3.79 2.00 13.85
C ALA A 30 -2.91 0.84 14.34
N THR A 31 -3.18 -0.39 13.85
CA THR A 31 -2.39 -1.57 14.20
C THR A 31 -0.96 -1.46 13.69
N VAL A 32 -0.77 -1.03 12.45
CA VAL A 32 0.56 -0.82 11.88
C VAL A 32 1.35 0.23 12.67
N PHE A 33 0.68 1.32 13.03
CA PHE A 33 1.31 2.37 13.85
C PHE A 33 1.71 1.85 15.24
N PHE A 34 0.86 1.04 15.86
CA PHE A 34 1.19 0.37 17.12
C PHE A 34 2.42 -0.55 16.98
N VAL A 35 2.50 -1.34 15.90
CA VAL A 35 3.66 -2.20 15.61
C VAL A 35 4.94 -1.37 15.43
N ILE A 36 4.87 -0.23 14.72
CA ILE A 36 6.01 0.69 14.54
C ILE A 36 6.56 1.15 15.91
N ILE A 37 5.66 1.54 16.83
CA ILE A 37 6.02 1.96 18.16
C ILE A 37 6.69 0.83 18.93
N CYS A 38 6.10 -0.36 18.95
CA CYS A 38 6.62 -1.53 19.65
C CYS A 38 8.00 -1.96 19.14
N MET A 39 8.21 -1.90 17.83
CA MET A 39 9.48 -2.29 17.20
C MET A 39 10.54 -1.19 17.22
N ARG A 40 10.21 0.03 17.64
CA ARG A 40 11.07 1.23 17.65
C ARG A 40 11.69 1.53 16.27
N GLN A 41 10.98 1.22 15.21
CA GLN A 41 11.42 1.38 13.81
C GLN A 41 10.65 2.51 13.11
N PHE A 42 10.63 3.70 13.73
CA PHE A 42 9.79 4.81 13.26
C PHE A 42 10.07 5.22 11.81
N VAL A 43 11.33 5.45 11.45
CA VAL A 43 11.68 5.93 10.11
C VAL A 43 11.34 4.86 9.07
N ASN A 44 11.81 3.64 9.26
CA ASN A 44 11.58 2.54 8.32
C ASN A 44 10.09 2.19 8.21
N GLY A 45 9.40 2.11 9.35
CA GLY A 45 7.98 1.77 9.39
C GLY A 45 7.11 2.85 8.76
N LEU A 46 7.37 4.13 9.04
CA LEU A 46 6.62 5.24 8.47
C LEU A 46 6.86 5.37 6.97
N THR A 47 8.11 5.25 6.52
CA THR A 47 8.45 5.27 5.09
C THR A 47 7.72 4.15 4.35
N PHE A 48 7.80 2.92 4.88
CA PHE A 48 7.09 1.79 4.28
C PHE A 48 5.57 2.01 4.26
N LEU A 49 4.98 2.49 5.35
CA LEU A 49 3.54 2.76 5.44
C LEU A 49 3.08 3.76 4.37
N VAL A 50 3.79 4.88 4.24
CA VAL A 50 3.46 5.92 3.24
C VAL A 50 3.58 5.36 1.83
N SER A 51 4.69 4.70 1.50
CA SER A 51 4.91 4.07 0.19
C SER A 51 3.84 3.03 -0.12
N PHE A 52 3.58 2.14 0.83
CA PHE A 52 2.59 1.07 0.67
C PHE A 52 1.17 1.61 0.44
N LEU A 53 0.71 2.57 1.26
CA LEU A 53 -0.63 3.15 1.11
C LEU A 53 -0.77 3.93 -0.20
N THR A 54 0.28 4.68 -0.58
CA THR A 54 0.27 5.47 -1.82
C THR A 54 0.21 4.54 -3.03
N LEU A 55 1.00 3.49 -3.04
CA LEU A 55 1.02 2.53 -4.14
C LEU A 55 -0.27 1.70 -4.19
N ARG A 56 -0.75 1.20 -3.05
CA ARG A 56 -2.00 0.43 -2.94
C ARG A 56 -3.21 1.19 -3.48
N LYS A 57 -3.31 2.49 -3.18
CA LYS A 57 -4.36 3.37 -3.71
C LYS A 57 -4.35 3.48 -5.24
N ARG A 58 -3.19 3.31 -5.87
CA ARG A 58 -3.01 3.51 -7.31
C ARG A 58 -2.99 2.22 -8.11
N THR A 59 -2.64 1.09 -7.49
CA THR A 59 -2.59 -0.21 -8.16
C THR A 59 -3.92 -0.96 -8.19
N GLY A 60 -5.01 -0.36 -7.64
CA GLY A 60 -6.33 -0.97 -7.62
C GLY A 60 -6.47 -2.10 -6.61
N GLY A 61 -5.65 -2.11 -5.58
CA GLY A 61 -5.56 -2.99 -4.43
C GLY A 61 -6.21 -4.38 -4.56
N PHE A 62 -5.44 -5.43 -4.35
CA PHE A 62 -6.01 -6.77 -4.22
C PHE A 62 -6.91 -6.80 -2.96
N HIS A 63 -8.22 -6.73 -3.17
CA HIS A 63 -9.20 -6.95 -2.11
C HIS A 63 -9.44 -8.44 -1.96
N MET A 64 -9.13 -8.98 -0.79
CA MET A 64 -9.53 -10.32 -0.46
C MET A 64 -11.04 -10.34 -0.19
N LYS A 65 -11.68 -11.49 -0.43
CA LYS A 65 -13.14 -11.66 -0.30
C LYS A 65 -13.66 -11.42 1.12
N THR A 66 -12.79 -11.38 2.12
CA THR A 66 -13.15 -11.17 3.52
C THR A 66 -12.27 -10.10 4.14
N PHE A 67 -12.87 -9.25 4.97
CA PHE A 67 -12.20 -8.24 5.78
C PHE A 67 -11.00 -8.81 6.55
N GLU A 68 -11.21 -9.93 7.25
CA GLU A 68 -10.18 -10.55 8.10
C GLU A 68 -8.95 -10.98 7.29
N ALA A 69 -9.16 -11.55 6.10
CA ALA A 69 -8.08 -11.99 5.24
C ALA A 69 -7.27 -10.79 4.71
N CYS A 70 -7.92 -9.69 4.33
CA CYS A 70 -7.28 -8.48 3.86
C CYS A 70 -6.45 -7.81 4.97
N TYR A 71 -7.04 -7.71 6.17
CA TYR A 71 -6.38 -7.19 7.37
C TYR A 71 -5.14 -8.02 7.74
N MET A 72 -5.29 -9.34 7.87
CA MET A 72 -4.19 -10.25 8.21
C MET A 72 -3.08 -10.24 7.18
N ALA A 73 -3.41 -10.21 5.89
CA ALA A 73 -2.42 -10.11 4.82
C ALA A 73 -1.64 -8.80 4.88
N THR A 74 -2.33 -7.68 5.13
CA THR A 74 -1.69 -6.35 5.18
C THR A 74 -0.80 -6.22 6.40
N VAL A 75 -1.30 -6.56 7.60
CA VAL A 75 -0.52 -6.50 8.84
C VAL A 75 0.63 -7.51 8.80
N GLY A 76 0.37 -8.73 8.32
CA GLY A 76 1.40 -9.78 8.18
C GLY A 76 2.52 -9.36 7.24
N THR A 77 2.19 -8.79 6.09
CA THR A 77 3.17 -8.25 5.15
C THR A 77 3.98 -7.12 5.79
N PHE A 78 3.32 -6.21 6.51
CA PHE A 78 4.00 -5.12 7.20
C PHE A 78 5.00 -5.64 8.23
N VAL A 79 4.58 -6.54 9.11
CA VAL A 79 5.44 -7.15 10.13
C VAL A 79 6.62 -7.88 9.49
N ALA A 80 6.36 -8.68 8.43
CA ALA A 80 7.41 -9.40 7.71
C ALA A 80 8.44 -8.43 7.10
N VAL A 81 8.00 -7.35 6.45
CA VAL A 81 8.89 -6.35 5.84
C VAL A 81 9.74 -5.65 6.91
N ILE A 82 9.15 -5.21 8.02
CA ILE A 82 9.91 -4.56 9.11
C ILE A 82 10.91 -5.53 9.73
N PHE A 83 10.52 -6.78 9.93
CA PHE A 83 11.42 -7.82 10.45
C PHE A 83 12.59 -8.06 9.50
N VAL A 84 12.32 -8.24 8.21
CA VAL A 84 13.36 -8.43 7.19
C VAL A 84 14.25 -7.19 7.07
N ALA A 85 13.68 -5.99 7.10
CA ALA A 85 14.44 -4.73 7.02
C ALA A 85 15.47 -4.62 8.16
N LYS A 86 15.14 -5.11 9.35
CA LYS A 86 16.07 -5.14 10.48
C LYS A 86 17.32 -5.98 10.21
N TYR A 87 17.18 -7.08 9.44
CA TYR A 87 18.30 -7.99 9.12
C TYR A 87 18.96 -7.68 7.77
N VAL A 88 18.21 -7.16 6.81
CA VAL A 88 18.69 -6.84 5.45
C VAL A 88 19.57 -5.58 5.43
N HIS A 89 19.62 -4.79 6.49
CA HIS A 89 20.58 -3.70 6.59
C HIS A 89 22.03 -4.15 6.33
N THR A 90 22.33 -5.42 6.54
CA THR A 90 23.64 -6.05 6.23
C THR A 90 23.80 -6.37 4.74
N TYR A 91 22.71 -6.41 3.94
CA TYR A 91 22.71 -6.84 2.53
C TYR A 91 21.99 -5.82 1.62
N SER A 92 22.42 -4.57 1.68
CA SER A 92 21.81 -3.48 0.89
C SER A 92 21.69 -3.78 -0.62
N LYS A 93 22.63 -4.53 -1.20
CA LYS A 93 22.63 -4.95 -2.61
C LYS A 93 21.46 -5.91 -2.92
N ILE A 94 21.16 -6.85 -2.05
CA ILE A 94 20.05 -7.79 -2.23
C ILE A 94 18.71 -7.04 -2.13
N GLY A 95 18.57 -6.16 -1.14
CA GLY A 95 17.38 -5.31 -1.01
C GLY A 95 17.13 -4.47 -2.25
N PHE A 96 18.16 -3.90 -2.84
CA PHE A 96 18.06 -3.14 -4.08
C PHE A 96 17.60 -4.00 -5.27
N ILE A 97 18.16 -5.19 -5.44
CA ILE A 97 17.77 -6.13 -6.50
C ILE A 97 16.29 -6.52 -6.34
N CYS A 98 15.86 -6.86 -5.11
CA CYS A 98 14.47 -7.19 -4.84
C CYS A 98 13.53 -6.01 -5.14
N THR A 99 13.93 -4.79 -4.79
CA THR A 99 13.16 -3.58 -5.10
C THR A 99 13.05 -3.36 -6.61
N CYS A 100 14.11 -3.55 -7.37
CA CYS A 100 14.09 -3.47 -8.83
C CYS A 100 13.15 -4.50 -9.45
N ILE A 101 13.20 -5.77 -9.00
CA ILE A 101 12.32 -6.83 -9.49
C ILE A 101 10.86 -6.51 -9.18
N ALA A 102 10.55 -6.10 -7.94
CA ALA A 102 9.21 -5.70 -7.55
C ALA A 102 8.70 -4.51 -8.37
N SER A 103 9.57 -3.54 -8.65
CA SER A 103 9.24 -2.36 -9.45
C SER A 103 8.92 -2.72 -10.90
N VAL A 104 9.70 -3.61 -11.51
CA VAL A 104 9.43 -4.13 -12.86
C VAL A 104 8.07 -4.85 -12.88
N TYR A 105 7.80 -5.67 -11.88
CA TYR A 105 6.53 -6.37 -11.75
C TYR A 105 5.34 -5.40 -11.72
N VAL A 106 5.40 -4.35 -10.89
CA VAL A 106 4.34 -3.32 -10.79
C VAL A 106 4.21 -2.52 -12.09
N VAL A 107 5.31 -2.21 -12.78
CA VAL A 107 5.28 -1.50 -14.09
C VAL A 107 4.62 -2.34 -15.17
N VAL A 108 4.89 -3.64 -15.20
CA VAL A 108 4.39 -4.57 -16.24
C VAL A 108 2.91 -4.89 -15.99
N ILE A 109 2.55 -5.30 -14.78
CA ILE A 109 1.16 -5.67 -14.44
C ILE A 109 0.30 -4.41 -14.30
N GLY A 110 0.84 -3.37 -13.70
CA GLY A 110 0.17 -2.09 -13.53
C GLY A 110 -1.03 -2.17 -12.59
N THR A 111 -1.97 -1.26 -12.80
CA THR A 111 -3.23 -1.21 -12.07
C THR A 111 -4.17 -2.29 -12.60
N VAL A 112 -4.65 -3.16 -11.72
CA VAL A 112 -5.67 -4.16 -12.03
C VAL A 112 -7.04 -3.52 -11.81
N ASN A 113 -7.93 -3.66 -12.78
CA ASN A 113 -9.32 -3.25 -12.61
C ASN A 113 -10.02 -4.27 -11.71
N ASN A 114 -10.46 -3.83 -10.54
CA ASN A 114 -11.22 -4.69 -9.64
C ASN A 114 -12.70 -4.65 -10.08
N PRO A 115 -13.38 -5.81 -10.24
CA PRO A 115 -14.80 -5.85 -10.56
C PRO A 115 -15.69 -5.04 -9.60
N ASP A 116 -15.28 -4.90 -8.33
CA ASP A 116 -16.03 -4.17 -7.32
C ASP A 116 -15.93 -2.64 -7.46
N ILE A 117 -14.93 -2.14 -8.22
CA ILE A 117 -14.70 -0.70 -8.41
C ILE A 117 -15.13 -0.26 -9.82
N ASP A 118 -15.15 -1.18 -10.76
CA ASP A 118 -15.52 -0.99 -12.18
C ASP A 118 -15.02 0.33 -12.80
N MET A 119 -13.70 0.54 -12.72
CA MET A 119 -13.07 1.74 -13.25
C MET A 119 -13.24 1.85 -14.76
N ASN A 120 -13.64 3.02 -15.22
CA ASN A 120 -13.69 3.34 -16.65
C ASN A 120 -12.24 3.33 -17.24
N ASN A 121 -12.12 3.06 -18.54
CA ASN A 121 -10.82 2.99 -19.24
C ASN A 121 -9.96 4.25 -19.07
N SER A 122 -10.58 5.43 -18.99
CA SER A 122 -9.90 6.71 -18.71
C SER A 122 -9.32 6.75 -17.29
N GLU A 123 -10.08 6.34 -16.28
CA GLU A 123 -9.66 6.30 -14.88
C GLU A 123 -8.55 5.28 -14.65
N LEU A 124 -8.68 4.10 -15.28
CA LEU A 124 -7.66 3.06 -15.25
C LEU A 124 -6.33 3.56 -15.85
N SER A 125 -6.39 4.28 -16.97
CA SER A 125 -5.22 4.88 -17.62
C SER A 125 -4.53 5.93 -16.72
N VAL A 126 -5.31 6.79 -16.08
CA VAL A 126 -4.79 7.78 -15.12
C VAL A 126 -4.16 7.09 -13.90
N SER A 127 -4.82 6.08 -13.35
CA SER A 127 -4.33 5.32 -12.20
C SER A 127 -3.00 4.63 -12.52
N LYS A 128 -2.87 4.00 -13.70
CA LYS A 128 -1.62 3.42 -14.20
C LYS A 128 -0.49 4.44 -14.31
N LYS A 129 -0.77 5.63 -14.85
CA LYS A 129 0.23 6.71 -14.94
C LYS A 129 0.67 7.17 -13.56
N CYS A 130 -0.27 7.39 -12.64
CA CYS A 130 0.04 7.77 -11.28
C CYS A 130 0.86 6.70 -10.54
N ALA A 131 0.52 5.43 -10.68
CA ALA A 131 1.29 4.33 -10.08
C ALA A 131 2.75 4.32 -10.56
N ARG A 132 2.98 4.52 -11.87
CA ARG A 132 4.33 4.61 -12.45
C ARG A 132 5.11 5.82 -11.93
N ILE A 133 4.46 6.98 -11.78
CA ILE A 133 5.11 8.19 -11.24
C ILE A 133 5.52 7.94 -9.79
N VAL A 134 4.63 7.43 -8.95
CA VAL A 134 4.93 7.11 -7.55
C VAL A 134 6.10 6.15 -7.46
N LEU A 135 6.08 5.07 -8.23
CA LEU A 135 7.15 4.08 -8.26
C LEU A 135 8.49 4.68 -8.70
N THR A 136 8.47 5.56 -9.71
CA THR A 136 9.68 6.25 -10.17
C THR A 136 10.26 7.14 -9.07
N VAL A 137 9.42 7.87 -8.35
CA VAL A 137 9.85 8.71 -7.23
C VAL A 137 10.44 7.85 -6.10
N GLU A 138 9.81 6.73 -5.76
CA GLU A 138 10.31 5.79 -4.75
C GLU A 138 11.68 5.22 -5.14
N LEU A 139 11.85 4.80 -6.39
CA LEU A 139 13.14 4.32 -6.90
C LEU A 139 14.23 5.39 -6.84
N LEU A 140 13.91 6.63 -7.18
CA LEU A 140 14.84 7.75 -7.08
C LEU A 140 15.27 7.99 -5.62
N ILE A 141 14.34 7.93 -4.68
CA ILE A 141 14.64 8.07 -3.25
C ILE A 141 15.58 6.95 -2.79
N VAL A 142 15.32 5.70 -3.21
CA VAL A 142 16.19 4.55 -2.87
C VAL A 142 17.58 4.73 -3.45
N ILE A 143 17.72 5.14 -4.72
CA ILE A 143 19.00 5.35 -5.37
C ILE A 143 19.80 6.47 -4.68
N VAL A 144 19.15 7.58 -4.36
CA VAL A 144 19.78 8.71 -3.63
C VAL A 144 20.21 8.26 -2.23
N GLY A 145 19.34 7.54 -1.51
CA GLY A 145 19.62 7.01 -0.18
C GLY A 145 20.83 6.05 -0.18
N MET A 146 20.92 5.18 -1.16
CA MET A 146 22.09 4.27 -1.31
C MET A 146 23.39 5.03 -1.55
N ARG A 147 23.35 6.10 -2.34
CA ARG A 147 24.55 6.92 -2.59
C ARG A 147 24.98 7.66 -1.33
N THR A 148 24.06 8.27 -0.60
CA THR A 148 24.39 9.00 0.64
C THR A 148 24.98 8.08 1.70
N VAL A 149 24.44 6.86 1.89
CA VAL A 149 25.00 5.88 2.83
C VAL A 149 26.39 5.40 2.40
N SER A 150 26.64 5.25 1.10
CA SER A 150 27.97 4.85 0.59
C SER A 150 29.05 5.90 0.86
N TYR A 151 28.71 7.19 0.90
CA TYR A 151 29.67 8.27 1.18
C TYR A 151 29.95 8.45 2.69
N THR A 152 29.09 7.97 3.59
CA THR A 152 29.27 8.09 5.05
C THR A 152 30.10 6.96 5.65
N HIS A 153 30.44 5.94 4.87
CA HIS A 153 31.28 4.79 5.28
C HIS A 153 32.71 4.84 4.72
N LEU A 154 33.12 5.94 4.10
CA LEU A 154 34.51 6.28 3.73
C LEU A 154 35.08 7.28 4.72
#